data_f332277c03587fc732bab5c2d4573b0c
#
_entry.id   f332277c03587fc732bab5c2d4573b0c
#
_cell.length_a   1.000
_cell.length_b   1.000
_cell.length_c   1.000
_cell.angle_alpha   90.00
_cell.angle_beta   90.00
_cell.angle_gamma   90.00
#
_symmetry.space_group_name_H-M   'P 1'
#
loop_
_entity.id
_entity.type
_entity.pdbx_description
1 polymer ?
#
loop_
_entity_poly.entity_id
_entity_poly.type
_entity_poly.pdbx_seq_one_letter_code
_entity_poly.pdbx_strand_id
1 'polypeptide(L)'
;MSESPLRIGNASGFYGDRFSAVREMLEGGQLDVLTGDYLAELTMLILGRDRMKDPSTGYAKTFLRQMEQCLGLALDKKVKVVVNAGGLNPEGLAAALRELNNKLGLKARIAHVEGDDLSGRADELGLGAPLTANAYLGGWGIAEGLRAGADVVVTGRVTDASLVVGPAAAHFGWKKDDWDKLAGAMVAGHILECGTQATGGNYSFFKEVDVRRPGFPLAELYSDGSSVISKHEGTGGAVTVDTVLAQLLYEITGARYAGPDATARFDSITLAPDGKDRVRITGVRGEPPPPTVKVCLNHLGGHKNEATFILVGLDIEEKARLIREQMEAALTRKPKEAHWTLVRTDREDAATEEQAAAFLRVVVKDSDAKLVGRAFSGAAVELALGSYPGFTMTAPPSDGAPYGVYTPAYVDAKRVEHLAVLPDGARTVVTPPEQSQALAPVEPPALPAPLPSGPTRRVPLGHIVAARSGDKGGTANIGVWARTDEAWRWLAHFLTVEKLRELLPEAATFPVERHVFPLLRGLNFVVDGILGEGVSSSTRFDPQGKALGEWLRSRHVDIPESLLREGEG
;
A
#
# COMPACT_ATOMS: atom_id res chain seq x y z
N MET A 1 33.39 12.67 -15.33
CA MET A 1 32.62 13.59 -14.45
C MET A 1 31.38 12.82 -14.07
N SER A 2 31.13 12.56 -12.78
CA SER A 2 29.88 11.89 -12.37
C SER A 2 28.74 12.83 -12.74
N GLU A 3 27.84 12.35 -13.56
CA GLU A 3 26.62 13.05 -13.92
C GLU A 3 25.83 13.35 -12.62
N SER A 4 25.28 14.56 -12.49
CA SER A 4 24.50 14.92 -11.30
C SER A 4 23.25 14.03 -11.20
N PRO A 5 22.91 13.50 -10.01
CA PRO A 5 21.71 12.69 -9.87
C PRO A 5 20.45 13.52 -10.08
N LEU A 6 19.40 12.87 -10.55
CA LEU A 6 18.04 13.41 -10.54
C LEU A 6 17.43 13.23 -9.15
N ARG A 7 17.04 14.34 -8.50
CA ARG A 7 16.44 14.33 -7.15
C ARG A 7 14.93 14.32 -7.24
N ILE A 8 14.33 13.20 -6.82
CA ILE A 8 12.88 12.99 -6.82
C ILE A 8 12.40 12.84 -5.38
N GLY A 9 11.59 13.79 -4.90
CA GLY A 9 10.94 13.69 -3.59
C GLY A 9 9.50 13.19 -3.72
N ASN A 10 8.96 12.57 -2.69
CA ASN A 10 7.54 12.23 -2.60
C ASN A 10 6.85 13.04 -1.52
N ALA A 11 5.59 13.45 -1.74
CA ALA A 11 4.82 14.28 -0.81
C ALA A 11 3.44 13.67 -0.45
N SER A 12 3.15 12.47 -0.90
CA SER A 12 1.91 11.76 -0.57
C SER A 12 2.07 10.27 -0.82
N GLY A 13 1.63 9.44 0.11
CA GLY A 13 1.53 7.99 -0.05
C GLY A 13 0.09 7.49 -0.17
N PHE A 14 -0.92 8.33 0.07
CA PHE A 14 -2.35 8.00 -0.08
C PHE A 14 -3.22 9.26 -0.06
N TYR A 15 -4.49 9.13 -0.45
CA TYR A 15 -5.44 10.26 -0.61
C TYR A 15 -5.62 11.13 0.65
N GLY A 16 -5.45 10.57 1.84
CA GLY A 16 -5.61 11.25 3.13
C GLY A 16 -4.30 11.63 3.82
N ASP A 17 -3.17 11.64 3.10
CA ASP A 17 -1.86 11.91 3.68
C ASP A 17 -1.68 13.39 4.10
N ARG A 18 -0.58 13.66 4.77
CA ARG A 18 -0.28 14.98 5.37
C ARG A 18 -0.34 16.11 4.35
N PHE A 19 -1.32 17.00 4.50
CA PHE A 19 -1.58 18.08 3.56
C PHE A 19 -0.37 19.00 3.34
N SER A 20 0.36 19.32 4.41
CA SER A 20 1.53 20.19 4.37
C SER A 20 2.77 19.56 3.71
N ALA A 21 2.75 18.26 3.40
CA ALA A 21 3.91 17.55 2.87
C ALA A 21 4.44 18.14 1.55
N VAL A 22 3.56 18.60 0.67
CA VAL A 22 3.96 19.26 -0.59
C VAL A 22 4.83 20.50 -0.30
N ARG A 23 4.40 21.37 0.60
CA ARG A 23 5.16 22.56 1.02
C ARG A 23 6.45 22.17 1.72
N GLU A 24 6.39 21.22 2.67
CA GLU A 24 7.54 20.73 3.41
C GLU A 24 8.64 20.21 2.47
N MET A 25 8.26 19.45 1.45
CA MET A 25 9.20 18.92 0.48
C MET A 25 9.79 20.01 -0.45
N LEU A 26 8.98 20.97 -0.88
CA LEU A 26 9.46 22.07 -1.71
C LEU A 26 10.39 23.02 -0.94
N GLU A 27 10.14 23.28 0.33
CA GLU A 27 10.93 24.19 1.16
C GLU A 27 12.16 23.52 1.79
N GLY A 28 12.10 22.21 2.05
CA GLY A 28 13.09 21.48 2.85
C GLY A 28 14.46 21.29 2.21
N GLY A 29 14.59 21.40 0.89
CA GLY A 29 15.86 21.22 0.19
C GLY A 29 15.72 21.24 -1.32
N GLN A 30 16.78 20.80 -1.99
CA GLN A 30 16.82 20.74 -3.45
C GLN A 30 16.06 19.52 -3.98
N LEU A 31 15.17 19.76 -4.92
CA LEU A 31 14.46 18.75 -5.70
C LEU A 31 14.45 19.16 -7.17
N ASP A 32 14.44 18.17 -8.06
CA ASP A 32 14.16 18.35 -9.48
C ASP A 32 12.72 17.97 -9.80
N VAL A 33 12.19 16.96 -9.10
CA VAL A 33 10.82 16.46 -9.26
C VAL A 33 10.19 16.20 -7.89
N LEU A 34 8.92 16.56 -7.77
CA LEU A 34 8.07 16.20 -6.64
C LEU A 34 6.98 15.26 -7.11
N THR A 35 6.91 14.07 -6.54
CA THR A 35 5.84 13.10 -6.80
C THR A 35 4.80 13.10 -5.69
N GLY A 36 3.64 12.55 -5.98
CA GLY A 36 2.60 12.27 -4.99
C GLY A 36 1.74 11.10 -5.46
N ASP A 37 1.67 10.06 -4.63
CA ASP A 37 0.76 8.95 -4.82
C ASP A 37 -0.52 9.22 -4.02
N TYR A 38 -1.65 9.28 -4.72
CA TYR A 38 -2.98 9.54 -4.16
C TYR A 38 -3.92 8.35 -4.33
N LEU A 39 -3.48 7.28 -4.99
CA LEU A 39 -4.35 6.19 -5.43
C LEU A 39 -4.00 4.87 -4.77
N ALA A 40 -5.04 4.18 -4.36
CA ALA A 40 -5.06 2.76 -4.00
C ALA A 40 -6.38 2.16 -4.51
N GLU A 41 -6.56 0.84 -4.43
CA GLU A 41 -7.80 0.19 -4.82
C GLU A 41 -9.03 0.81 -4.12
N LEU A 42 -8.93 1.09 -2.83
CA LEU A 42 -9.98 1.74 -2.06
C LEU A 42 -10.26 3.18 -2.53
N THR A 43 -9.22 3.93 -2.88
CA THR A 43 -9.37 5.30 -3.39
C THR A 43 -10.12 5.31 -4.71
N MET A 44 -9.83 4.38 -5.62
CA MET A 44 -10.56 4.26 -6.90
C MET A 44 -12.06 4.04 -6.68
N LEU A 45 -12.43 3.23 -5.68
CA LEU A 45 -13.83 3.05 -5.30
C LEU A 45 -14.47 4.34 -4.77
N ILE A 46 -13.76 5.10 -3.92
CA ILE A 46 -14.23 6.39 -3.38
C ILE A 46 -14.46 7.38 -4.53
N LEU A 47 -13.49 7.53 -5.42
CA LEU A 47 -13.58 8.41 -6.58
C LEU A 47 -14.69 7.97 -7.55
N GLY A 48 -14.93 6.66 -7.69
CA GLY A 48 -16.04 6.12 -8.47
C GLY A 48 -17.40 6.55 -7.91
N ARG A 49 -17.59 6.50 -6.62
CA ARG A 49 -18.80 7.00 -5.94
C ARG A 49 -18.99 8.51 -6.10
N ASP A 50 -17.91 9.27 -6.01
CA ASP A 50 -17.96 10.73 -6.22
C ASP A 50 -18.38 11.05 -7.66
N ARG A 51 -17.79 10.37 -8.65
CA ARG A 51 -18.12 10.53 -10.08
C ARG A 51 -19.57 10.14 -10.42
N MET A 52 -20.13 9.14 -9.73
CA MET A 52 -21.55 8.79 -9.87
C MET A 52 -22.49 9.90 -9.42
N LYS A 53 -22.11 10.69 -8.41
CA LYS A 53 -22.88 11.81 -7.89
C LYS A 53 -22.70 13.07 -8.74
N ASP A 54 -21.48 13.31 -9.19
CA ASP A 54 -21.08 14.45 -10.01
C ASP A 54 -20.02 14.02 -11.03
N PRO A 55 -20.38 13.85 -12.31
CA PRO A 55 -19.48 13.41 -13.38
C PRO A 55 -18.26 14.30 -13.61
N SER A 56 -18.27 15.55 -13.15
CA SER A 56 -17.14 16.47 -13.25
C SER A 56 -16.04 16.17 -12.23
N THR A 57 -16.31 15.33 -11.23
CA THR A 57 -15.37 14.92 -10.19
C THR A 57 -14.65 13.61 -10.58
N GLY A 58 -14.10 12.88 -9.61
CA GLY A 58 -13.39 11.63 -9.84
C GLY A 58 -11.87 11.79 -9.75
N TYR A 59 -11.38 12.92 -9.31
CA TYR A 59 -9.96 13.17 -9.02
C TYR A 59 -9.73 13.60 -7.56
N ALA A 60 -8.49 13.53 -7.10
CA ALA A 60 -8.11 13.89 -5.73
C ALA A 60 -8.16 15.42 -5.51
N LYS A 61 -9.25 15.91 -4.96
CA LYS A 61 -9.46 17.35 -4.67
C LYS A 61 -8.41 17.94 -3.72
N THR A 62 -7.85 17.11 -2.83
CA THR A 62 -6.78 17.51 -1.92
C THR A 62 -5.57 18.03 -2.69
N PHE A 63 -5.17 17.37 -3.79
CA PHE A 63 -4.05 17.81 -4.61
C PHE A 63 -4.29 19.21 -5.22
N LEU A 64 -5.49 19.48 -5.74
CA LEU A 64 -5.82 20.80 -6.29
C LEU A 64 -5.67 21.90 -5.22
N ARG A 65 -6.12 21.63 -3.99
CA ARG A 65 -5.96 22.55 -2.85
C ARG A 65 -4.50 22.74 -2.43
N GLN A 66 -3.68 21.69 -2.52
CA GLN A 66 -2.24 21.79 -2.28
C GLN A 66 -1.58 22.66 -3.37
N MET A 67 -1.97 22.51 -4.63
CA MET A 67 -1.45 23.34 -5.73
C MET A 67 -1.88 24.80 -5.63
N GLU A 68 -3.07 25.10 -5.11
CA GLU A 68 -3.46 26.50 -4.82
C GLU A 68 -2.45 27.21 -3.91
N GLN A 69 -1.82 26.47 -2.99
CA GLN A 69 -0.84 27.01 -2.06
C GLN A 69 0.61 26.89 -2.52
N CYS A 70 0.92 25.96 -3.41
CA CYS A 70 2.31 25.54 -3.66
C CYS A 70 2.73 25.60 -5.14
N LEU A 71 1.81 25.78 -6.10
CA LEU A 71 2.18 25.80 -7.52
C LEU A 71 3.19 26.90 -7.85
N GLY A 72 2.99 28.11 -7.32
CA GLY A 72 3.96 29.20 -7.51
C GLY A 72 5.32 28.86 -6.96
N LEU A 73 5.39 28.29 -5.76
CA LEU A 73 6.64 27.85 -5.14
C LEU A 73 7.37 26.78 -5.97
N ALA A 74 6.62 25.80 -6.50
CA ALA A 74 7.20 24.77 -7.37
C ALA A 74 7.82 25.37 -8.64
N LEU A 75 7.12 26.32 -9.26
CA LEU A 75 7.62 27.03 -10.45
C LEU A 75 8.87 27.88 -10.14
N ASP A 76 8.87 28.63 -9.04
CA ASP A 76 10.00 29.46 -8.60
C ASP A 76 11.25 28.62 -8.36
N LYS A 77 11.06 27.44 -7.79
CA LYS A 77 12.15 26.46 -7.56
C LYS A 77 12.47 25.58 -8.77
N LYS A 78 11.72 25.71 -9.85
CA LYS A 78 11.84 24.89 -11.07
C LYS A 78 11.66 23.39 -10.81
N VAL A 79 10.88 23.02 -9.80
CA VAL A 79 10.55 21.65 -9.46
C VAL A 79 9.37 21.18 -10.32
N LYS A 80 9.54 20.08 -11.04
CA LYS A 80 8.45 19.43 -11.77
C LYS A 80 7.55 18.67 -10.80
N VAL A 81 6.24 18.69 -11.04
CA VAL A 81 5.26 17.97 -10.21
C VAL A 81 4.63 16.84 -11.02
N VAL A 82 4.72 15.61 -10.53
CA VAL A 82 4.23 14.40 -11.21
C VAL A 82 3.39 13.59 -10.24
N VAL A 83 2.08 13.47 -10.50
CA VAL A 83 1.14 12.86 -9.56
C VAL A 83 0.08 12.00 -10.28
N ASN A 84 -0.41 10.97 -9.62
CA ASN A 84 -1.56 10.18 -10.08
C ASN A 84 -2.91 10.69 -9.54
N ALA A 85 -2.92 11.92 -9.02
CA ALA A 85 -4.11 12.55 -8.42
C ALA A 85 -5.30 12.71 -9.38
N GLY A 86 -5.11 12.50 -10.69
CA GLY A 86 -6.18 12.50 -11.70
C GLY A 86 -7.22 11.41 -11.50
N GLY A 87 -6.82 10.30 -10.90
CA GLY A 87 -7.74 9.21 -10.55
C GLY A 87 -8.56 8.73 -11.73
N LEU A 88 -9.88 8.92 -11.67
CA LEU A 88 -10.83 8.58 -12.74
C LEU A 88 -11.07 9.73 -13.75
N ASN A 89 -10.47 10.89 -13.54
CA ASN A 89 -10.69 12.08 -14.37
C ASN A 89 -9.44 12.95 -14.48
N PRO A 90 -8.34 12.45 -15.07
CA PRO A 90 -7.10 13.23 -15.23
C PRO A 90 -7.29 14.48 -16.10
N GLU A 91 -8.13 14.43 -17.13
CA GLU A 91 -8.47 15.59 -17.95
C GLU A 91 -9.15 16.69 -17.11
N GLY A 92 -10.13 16.31 -16.28
CA GLY A 92 -10.84 17.25 -15.40
C GLY A 92 -9.91 17.90 -14.38
N LEU A 93 -8.98 17.16 -13.79
CA LEU A 93 -7.97 17.72 -12.91
C LEU A 93 -7.01 18.67 -13.66
N ALA A 94 -6.57 18.30 -14.86
CA ALA A 94 -5.72 19.15 -15.68
C ALA A 94 -6.43 20.47 -16.06
N ALA A 95 -7.72 20.40 -16.38
CA ALA A 95 -8.54 21.60 -16.63
C ALA A 95 -8.66 22.49 -15.39
N ALA A 96 -8.96 21.91 -14.23
CA ALA A 96 -9.04 22.63 -12.96
C ALA A 96 -7.68 23.29 -12.58
N LEU A 97 -6.58 22.61 -12.85
CA LEU A 97 -5.24 23.18 -12.66
C LEU A 97 -4.94 24.34 -13.60
N ARG A 98 -5.41 24.30 -14.85
CA ARG A 98 -5.28 25.42 -15.80
C ARG A 98 -6.08 26.63 -15.35
N GLU A 99 -7.30 26.42 -14.85
CA GLU A 99 -8.12 27.48 -14.26
C GLU A 99 -7.43 28.11 -13.03
N LEU A 100 -6.91 27.25 -12.13
CA LEU A 100 -6.16 27.69 -10.96
C LEU A 100 -4.91 28.48 -11.35
N ASN A 101 -4.16 27.98 -12.33
CA ASN A 101 -2.97 28.66 -12.89
C ASN A 101 -3.29 30.08 -13.38
N ASN A 102 -4.40 30.22 -14.12
CA ASN A 102 -4.88 31.51 -14.59
C ASN A 102 -5.31 32.43 -13.43
N LYS A 103 -6.06 31.89 -12.46
CA LYS A 103 -6.50 32.61 -11.24
C LYS A 103 -5.31 33.16 -10.45
N LEU A 104 -4.22 32.39 -10.35
CA LEU A 104 -3.02 32.78 -9.64
C LEU A 104 -2.05 33.66 -10.48
N GLY A 105 -2.37 33.90 -11.75
CA GLY A 105 -1.49 34.68 -12.66
C GLY A 105 -0.19 33.95 -13.00
N LEU A 106 -0.15 32.62 -12.88
CA LEU A 106 1.03 31.80 -13.14
C LEU A 106 1.08 31.32 -14.60
N LYS A 107 2.20 30.75 -15.02
CA LYS A 107 2.42 30.25 -16.39
C LYS A 107 2.87 28.78 -16.39
N ALA A 108 2.32 27.97 -15.52
CA ALA A 108 2.61 26.55 -15.46
C ALA A 108 2.13 25.85 -16.75
N ARG A 109 2.97 24.97 -17.28
CA ARG A 109 2.67 24.10 -18.42
C ARG A 109 2.19 22.77 -17.90
N ILE A 110 0.94 22.40 -18.19
CA ILE A 110 0.25 21.26 -17.61
C ILE A 110 -0.01 20.21 -18.67
N ALA A 111 0.50 18.99 -18.48
CA ALA A 111 0.21 17.81 -19.27
C ALA A 111 -0.61 16.80 -18.43
N HIS A 112 -1.29 15.86 -19.11
CA HIS A 112 -1.93 14.75 -18.44
C HIS A 112 -1.85 13.46 -19.26
N VAL A 113 -2.09 12.33 -18.58
CA VAL A 113 -2.06 11.00 -19.20
C VAL A 113 -3.44 10.38 -19.10
N GLU A 114 -3.91 9.82 -20.20
CA GLU A 114 -5.22 9.17 -20.37
C GLU A 114 -5.05 7.74 -20.88
N GLY A 115 -6.16 6.99 -20.88
CA GLY A 115 -6.28 5.66 -21.49
C GLY A 115 -6.34 4.52 -20.47
N ASP A 116 -6.18 4.81 -19.17
CA ASP A 116 -6.33 3.83 -18.10
C ASP A 116 -7.79 3.43 -17.85
N ASP A 117 -8.77 4.30 -18.09
CA ASP A 117 -10.19 4.01 -17.91
C ASP A 117 -10.72 3.09 -19.04
N LEU A 118 -10.94 1.82 -18.68
CA LEU A 118 -11.46 0.78 -19.57
C LEU A 118 -12.96 0.51 -19.37
N SER A 119 -13.66 1.29 -18.55
CA SER A 119 -15.07 1.06 -18.21
C SER A 119 -15.96 1.06 -19.45
N GLY A 120 -15.70 1.95 -20.41
CA GLY A 120 -16.43 2.02 -21.69
C GLY A 120 -16.17 0.85 -22.65
N ARG A 121 -15.17 0.02 -22.38
CA ARG A 121 -14.76 -1.14 -23.18
C ARG A 121 -14.77 -2.44 -22.38
N ALA A 122 -15.40 -2.41 -21.19
CA ALA A 122 -15.37 -3.55 -20.28
C ALA A 122 -15.90 -4.85 -20.91
N ASP A 123 -17.03 -4.78 -21.64
CA ASP A 123 -17.60 -5.94 -22.33
C ASP A 123 -16.67 -6.47 -23.43
N GLU A 124 -16.10 -5.58 -24.27
CA GLU A 124 -15.12 -5.94 -25.32
C GLU A 124 -13.90 -6.66 -24.76
N LEU A 125 -13.47 -6.25 -23.56
CA LEU A 125 -12.27 -6.76 -22.89
C LEU A 125 -12.55 -7.95 -21.96
N GLY A 126 -13.83 -8.36 -21.83
CA GLY A 126 -14.23 -9.46 -20.96
C GLY A 126 -14.11 -9.16 -19.46
N LEU A 127 -14.24 -7.88 -19.08
CA LEU A 127 -14.10 -7.40 -17.71
C LEU A 127 -15.42 -7.39 -16.92
N GLY A 128 -16.52 -7.81 -17.55
CA GLY A 128 -17.86 -7.78 -16.94
C GLY A 128 -18.42 -6.36 -16.81
N ALA A 129 -19.19 -6.11 -15.74
CA ALA A 129 -19.83 -4.82 -15.47
C ALA A 129 -19.30 -4.17 -14.18
N PRO A 130 -18.05 -3.77 -14.11
CA PRO A 130 -17.48 -3.11 -12.93
C PRO A 130 -17.97 -1.66 -12.79
N LEU A 131 -17.95 -1.13 -11.57
CA LEU A 131 -18.14 0.29 -11.30
C LEU A 131 -16.99 1.12 -11.86
N THR A 132 -15.77 0.62 -11.73
CA THR A 132 -14.55 1.20 -12.31
C THR A 132 -13.65 0.09 -12.86
N ALA A 133 -12.99 0.34 -13.99
CA ALA A 133 -12.03 -0.56 -14.61
C ALA A 133 -10.84 0.28 -15.08
N ASN A 134 -9.73 0.26 -14.35
CA ASN A 134 -8.58 1.09 -14.68
C ASN A 134 -7.32 0.24 -14.84
N ALA A 135 -6.68 0.36 -16.01
CA ALA A 135 -5.40 -0.24 -16.28
C ALA A 135 -4.28 0.49 -15.54
N TYR A 136 -3.32 -0.26 -15.02
CA TYR A 136 -2.10 0.31 -14.46
C TYR A 136 -1.14 0.65 -15.60
N LEU A 137 -1.13 1.92 -16.04
CA LEU A 137 -0.23 2.39 -17.08
C LEU A 137 1.19 2.55 -16.55
N GLY A 138 2.15 2.67 -17.46
CA GLY A 138 3.57 2.90 -17.17
C GLY A 138 3.97 4.37 -17.14
N GLY A 139 5.28 4.61 -17.00
CA GLY A 139 5.86 5.95 -16.91
C GLY A 139 6.04 6.68 -18.23
N TRP A 140 5.86 6.04 -19.39
CA TRP A 140 6.20 6.64 -20.69
C TRP A 140 5.31 7.81 -21.06
N GLY A 141 4.03 7.82 -20.69
CA GLY A 141 3.15 8.98 -20.88
C GLY A 141 3.61 10.20 -20.06
N ILE A 142 4.10 9.96 -18.85
CA ILE A 142 4.71 10.98 -18.00
C ILE A 142 5.99 11.52 -18.67
N ALA A 143 6.83 10.62 -19.19
CA ALA A 143 8.07 11.01 -19.86
C ALA A 143 7.80 11.90 -21.09
N GLU A 144 6.79 11.60 -21.90
CA GLU A 144 6.40 12.43 -23.05
C GLU A 144 5.94 13.83 -22.61
N GLY A 145 5.12 13.93 -21.57
CA GLY A 145 4.70 15.21 -21.00
C GLY A 145 5.89 16.06 -20.53
N LEU A 146 6.83 15.47 -19.81
CA LEU A 146 8.03 16.16 -19.31
C LEU A 146 8.98 16.55 -20.45
N ARG A 147 9.20 15.71 -21.45
CA ARG A 147 10.00 16.03 -22.66
C ARG A 147 9.40 17.19 -23.45
N ALA A 148 8.07 17.29 -23.48
CA ALA A 148 7.37 18.44 -24.06
C ALA A 148 7.43 19.70 -23.18
N GLY A 149 8.13 19.65 -22.04
CA GLY A 149 8.38 20.78 -21.15
C GLY A 149 7.25 21.06 -20.16
N ALA A 150 6.44 20.08 -19.80
CA ALA A 150 5.47 20.24 -18.73
C ALA A 150 6.15 20.59 -17.40
N ASP A 151 5.49 21.43 -16.60
CA ASP A 151 5.84 21.72 -15.21
C ASP A 151 5.04 20.83 -14.26
N VAL A 152 3.82 20.46 -14.67
CA VAL A 152 2.95 19.54 -13.94
C VAL A 152 2.45 18.46 -14.89
N VAL A 153 2.56 17.19 -14.48
CA VAL A 153 1.98 16.04 -15.18
C VAL A 153 1.05 15.33 -14.22
N VAL A 154 -0.22 15.25 -14.58
CA VAL A 154 -1.23 14.49 -13.83
C VAL A 154 -1.64 13.25 -14.60
N THR A 155 -1.79 12.13 -13.90
CA THR A 155 -2.23 10.87 -14.50
C THR A 155 -3.50 10.34 -13.83
N GLY A 156 -4.20 9.44 -14.50
CA GLY A 156 -5.09 8.49 -13.90
C GLY A 156 -4.33 7.36 -13.23
N ARG A 157 -4.83 6.12 -13.32
CA ARG A 157 -4.14 4.97 -12.72
C ARG A 157 -2.89 4.60 -13.51
N VAL A 158 -1.76 4.77 -12.87
CA VAL A 158 -0.45 4.23 -13.28
C VAL A 158 0.03 3.28 -12.20
N THR A 159 1.05 2.46 -12.46
CA THR A 159 1.78 1.80 -11.36
C THR A 159 2.46 2.88 -10.52
N ASP A 160 2.44 2.72 -9.21
CA ASP A 160 2.89 3.75 -8.28
C ASP A 160 4.36 4.13 -8.53
N ALA A 161 5.20 3.14 -8.83
CA ALA A 161 6.59 3.33 -9.22
C ALA A 161 6.77 4.12 -10.54
N SER A 162 5.77 4.16 -11.42
CA SER A 162 5.84 4.90 -12.70
C SER A 162 5.97 6.41 -12.51
N LEU A 163 5.56 6.93 -11.34
CA LEU A 163 5.77 8.33 -10.98
C LEU A 163 7.26 8.71 -10.86
N VAL A 164 8.13 7.72 -10.67
CA VAL A 164 9.59 7.87 -10.65
C VAL A 164 10.22 7.45 -11.99
N VAL A 165 9.72 6.37 -12.58
CA VAL A 165 10.23 5.88 -13.89
C VAL A 165 10.08 6.91 -14.99
N GLY A 166 8.92 7.58 -15.08
CA GLY A 166 8.65 8.59 -16.10
C GLY A 166 9.64 9.76 -16.08
N PRO A 167 9.80 10.45 -14.94
CA PRO A 167 10.80 11.51 -14.79
C PRO A 167 12.24 11.05 -15.08
N ALA A 168 12.64 9.88 -14.62
CA ALA A 168 13.97 9.34 -14.87
C ALA A 168 14.21 9.07 -16.35
N ALA A 169 13.26 8.42 -17.02
CA ALA A 169 13.34 8.13 -18.46
C ALA A 169 13.39 9.42 -19.29
N ALA A 170 12.65 10.47 -18.89
CA ALA A 170 12.68 11.76 -19.55
C ALA A 170 14.03 12.47 -19.37
N HIS A 171 14.55 12.49 -18.13
CA HIS A 171 15.77 13.21 -17.77
C HIS A 171 17.03 12.59 -18.39
N PHE A 172 17.18 11.26 -18.27
CA PHE A 172 18.36 10.53 -18.74
C PHE A 172 18.28 10.08 -20.21
N GLY A 173 17.15 10.31 -20.88
CA GLY A 173 16.93 9.87 -22.25
C GLY A 173 16.93 8.35 -22.42
N TRP A 174 16.46 7.61 -21.41
CA TRP A 174 16.40 6.15 -21.46
C TRP A 174 15.45 5.66 -22.55
N LYS A 175 15.73 4.45 -23.03
CA LYS A 175 14.91 3.73 -24.00
C LYS A 175 14.03 2.68 -23.31
N LYS A 176 13.03 2.18 -24.04
CA LYS A 176 12.09 1.19 -23.54
C LYS A 176 12.71 -0.20 -23.28
N ASP A 177 13.92 -0.44 -23.75
CA ASP A 177 14.71 -1.66 -23.58
C ASP A 177 15.89 -1.51 -22.59
N ASP A 178 16.01 -0.36 -21.94
CA ASP A 178 16.97 -0.14 -20.85
C ASP A 178 16.50 -0.78 -19.53
N TRP A 179 16.24 -2.11 -19.55
CA TRP A 179 15.54 -2.84 -18.48
C TRP A 179 16.14 -2.64 -17.10
N ASP A 180 17.47 -2.71 -16.94
CA ASP A 180 18.12 -2.58 -15.63
C ASP A 180 17.93 -1.16 -15.06
N LYS A 181 18.01 -0.13 -15.90
CA LYS A 181 17.81 1.27 -15.50
C LYS A 181 16.36 1.53 -15.10
N LEU A 182 15.41 1.05 -15.92
CA LEU A 182 13.98 1.17 -15.63
C LEU A 182 13.62 0.42 -14.33
N ALA A 183 14.16 -0.79 -14.14
CA ALA A 183 13.97 -1.56 -12.92
C ALA A 183 14.55 -0.85 -11.69
N GLY A 184 15.71 -0.21 -11.81
CA GLY A 184 16.30 0.60 -10.74
C GLY A 184 15.40 1.77 -10.34
N ALA A 185 14.83 2.47 -11.30
CA ALA A 185 13.84 3.53 -11.04
C ALA A 185 12.54 2.98 -10.46
N MET A 186 12.08 1.79 -10.87
CA MET A 186 10.92 1.11 -10.28
C MET A 186 11.16 0.80 -8.79
N VAL A 187 12.35 0.30 -8.44
CA VAL A 187 12.71 0.03 -7.04
C VAL A 187 12.72 1.33 -6.22
N ALA A 188 13.33 2.40 -6.73
CA ALA A 188 13.30 3.69 -6.06
C ALA A 188 11.86 4.21 -5.90
N GLY A 189 11.03 4.08 -6.93
CA GLY A 189 9.62 4.45 -6.90
C GLY A 189 8.81 3.67 -5.88
N HIS A 190 8.99 2.36 -5.82
CA HIS A 190 8.36 1.50 -4.82
C HIS A 190 8.73 1.88 -3.37
N ILE A 191 9.96 2.34 -3.16
CA ILE A 191 10.37 2.80 -1.83
C ILE A 191 9.75 4.16 -1.48
N LEU A 192 9.59 5.05 -2.46
CA LEU A 192 9.06 6.40 -2.26
C LEU A 192 7.53 6.44 -2.12
N GLU A 193 6.80 5.56 -2.81
CA GLU A 193 5.35 5.66 -3.01
C GLU A 193 4.53 5.75 -1.72
N CYS A 194 4.90 5.01 -0.68
CA CYS A 194 4.21 5.02 0.61
C CYS A 194 4.71 6.11 1.58
N GLY A 195 5.38 7.14 1.07
CA GLY A 195 5.78 8.31 1.83
C GLY A 195 6.65 7.98 3.03
N THR A 196 6.23 8.41 4.20
CA THR A 196 7.03 8.33 5.44
C THR A 196 7.29 6.92 5.95
N GLN A 197 6.76 5.87 5.33
CA GLN A 197 7.12 4.49 5.69
C GLN A 197 8.62 4.22 5.45
N ALA A 198 9.20 4.75 4.36
CA ALA A 198 10.62 4.60 4.08
C ALA A 198 11.54 5.39 5.02
N THR A 199 10.98 6.30 5.82
CA THR A 199 11.71 7.12 6.79
C THR A 199 11.38 6.74 8.25
N GLY A 200 10.86 5.55 8.47
CA GLY A 200 10.62 4.98 9.80
C GLY A 200 9.16 4.95 10.27
N GLY A 201 8.23 5.49 9.50
CA GLY A 201 6.80 5.31 9.76
C GLY A 201 6.44 3.81 9.72
N ASN A 202 5.70 3.33 10.73
CA ASN A 202 5.28 1.93 10.84
C ASN A 202 6.44 0.91 10.91
N TYR A 203 7.63 1.34 11.29
CA TYR A 203 8.82 0.49 11.40
C TYR A 203 8.80 -0.34 12.69
N SER A 204 9.20 -1.60 12.60
CA SER A 204 9.18 -2.57 13.71
C SER A 204 9.94 -2.10 14.96
N PHE A 205 11.10 -1.49 14.78
CA PHE A 205 11.91 -0.94 15.87
C PHE A 205 11.71 0.58 15.99
N PHE A 206 10.48 1.03 15.98
CA PHE A 206 10.11 2.45 15.98
C PHE A 206 10.64 3.25 17.18
N LYS A 207 11.02 2.58 18.28
CA LYS A 207 11.64 3.21 19.44
C LYS A 207 13.06 3.74 19.15
N GLU A 208 13.71 3.24 18.10
CA GLU A 208 15.03 3.68 17.65
C GLU A 208 14.96 4.94 16.78
N VAL A 209 13.76 5.38 16.36
CA VAL A 209 13.55 6.43 15.38
C VAL A 209 12.57 7.48 15.91
N ASP A 210 12.81 8.76 15.67
CA ASP A 210 11.84 9.80 15.99
C ASP A 210 10.71 9.84 14.94
N VAL A 211 9.67 9.04 15.20
CA VAL A 211 8.51 8.90 14.31
C VAL A 211 7.36 9.86 14.65
N ARG A 212 7.55 10.84 15.55
CA ARG A 212 6.48 11.81 15.90
C ARG A 212 6.06 12.66 14.70
N ARG A 213 7.02 13.04 13.85
CA ARG A 213 6.77 13.72 12.58
C ARG A 213 7.87 13.38 11.56
N PRO A 214 7.84 12.18 10.96
CA PRO A 214 8.87 11.78 10.00
C PRO A 214 8.82 12.66 8.74
N GLY A 215 9.99 12.97 8.19
CA GLY A 215 10.13 13.63 6.90
C GLY A 215 9.77 12.68 5.77
N PHE A 216 9.29 13.22 4.65
CA PHE A 216 9.05 12.42 3.45
C PHE A 216 10.37 12.02 2.78
N PRO A 217 10.41 10.86 2.12
CA PRO A 217 11.62 10.38 1.45
C PRO A 217 11.87 11.09 0.12
N LEU A 218 13.12 11.08 -0.28
CA LEU A 218 13.58 11.43 -1.63
C LEU A 218 14.60 10.40 -2.14
N ALA A 219 14.68 10.28 -3.46
CA ALA A 219 15.68 9.47 -4.14
C ALA A 219 16.60 10.37 -4.99
N GLU A 220 17.90 10.17 -4.88
CA GLU A 220 18.89 10.62 -5.86
C GLU A 220 19.09 9.47 -6.86
N LEU A 221 18.57 9.63 -8.07
CA LEU A 221 18.63 8.63 -9.12
C LEU A 221 19.76 8.94 -10.09
N TYR A 222 20.51 7.92 -10.49
CA TYR A 222 21.65 8.03 -11.39
C TYR A 222 21.32 7.45 -12.78
N SER A 223 22.09 7.85 -13.79
CA SER A 223 21.86 7.44 -15.19
C SER A 223 21.98 5.93 -15.45
N ASP A 224 22.63 5.20 -14.56
CA ASP A 224 22.75 3.74 -14.58
C ASP A 224 21.59 2.99 -13.89
N GLY A 225 20.63 3.73 -13.33
CA GLY A 225 19.49 3.18 -12.58
C GLY A 225 19.76 2.94 -11.10
N SER A 226 20.99 3.12 -10.62
CA SER A 226 21.26 3.09 -9.19
C SER A 226 20.66 4.30 -8.48
N SER A 227 20.39 4.21 -7.18
CA SER A 227 19.80 5.30 -6.43
C SER A 227 20.34 5.40 -5.00
N VAL A 228 20.13 6.56 -4.38
CA VAL A 228 20.32 6.77 -2.95
C VAL A 228 19.02 7.31 -2.37
N ILE A 229 18.44 6.56 -1.44
CA ILE A 229 17.27 7.01 -0.70
C ILE A 229 17.74 7.86 0.48
N SER A 230 17.07 8.99 0.68
CA SER A 230 17.36 9.92 1.76
C SER A 230 16.10 10.70 2.17
N LYS A 231 16.26 11.71 3.01
CA LYS A 231 15.23 12.70 3.38
C LYS A 231 15.87 14.07 3.54
N HIS A 232 15.06 15.12 3.57
CA HIS A 232 15.60 16.46 3.86
C HIS A 232 16.24 16.53 5.24
N GLU A 233 17.35 17.22 5.32
CA GLU A 233 18.09 17.44 6.57
C GLU A 233 17.21 18.15 7.62
N GLY A 234 17.37 17.81 8.89
CA GLY A 234 16.62 18.40 9.99
C GLY A 234 15.18 17.90 10.15
N THR A 235 14.68 17.03 9.26
CA THR A 235 13.36 16.41 9.41
C THR A 235 13.42 15.18 10.33
N GLY A 236 12.29 14.84 10.98
CA GLY A 236 12.18 13.61 11.78
C GLY A 236 12.27 12.33 10.95
N GLY A 237 12.22 11.20 11.62
CA GLY A 237 12.44 9.91 10.98
C GLY A 237 13.92 9.61 10.79
N ALA A 238 14.21 8.46 10.19
CA ALA A 238 15.55 8.03 9.79
C ALA A 238 15.48 7.22 8.49
N VAL A 239 16.51 7.35 7.66
CA VAL A 239 16.71 6.50 6.49
C VAL A 239 17.87 5.57 6.76
N THR A 240 17.54 4.31 7.03
CA THR A 240 18.49 3.23 7.29
C THR A 240 18.17 2.05 6.36
N VAL A 241 19.08 1.08 6.28
CA VAL A 241 18.81 -0.15 5.52
C VAL A 241 17.50 -0.79 5.99
N ASP A 242 17.25 -0.82 7.30
CA ASP A 242 16.03 -1.42 7.85
C ASP A 242 14.74 -0.65 7.51
N THR A 243 14.76 0.69 7.55
CA THR A 243 13.57 1.49 7.16
C THR A 243 13.29 1.41 5.67
N VAL A 244 14.32 1.29 4.84
CA VAL A 244 14.18 1.05 3.40
C VAL A 244 13.66 -0.38 3.14
N LEU A 245 14.16 -1.39 3.85
CA LEU A 245 13.67 -2.77 3.76
C LEU A 245 12.20 -2.88 4.17
N ALA A 246 11.77 -2.12 5.17
CA ALA A 246 10.38 -2.10 5.61
C ALA A 246 9.42 -1.73 4.47
N GLN A 247 9.82 -0.82 3.59
CA GLN A 247 9.03 -0.48 2.41
C GLN A 247 9.32 -1.45 1.24
N LEU A 248 10.57 -1.85 1.04
CA LEU A 248 10.95 -2.71 -0.08
C LEU A 248 10.27 -4.08 -0.04
N LEU A 249 10.10 -4.66 1.16
CA LEU A 249 9.43 -5.95 1.36
C LEU A 249 7.92 -5.81 1.64
N TYR A 250 7.35 -4.63 1.42
CA TYR A 250 5.94 -4.33 1.62
C TYR A 250 5.18 -4.41 0.29
N GLU A 251 3.99 -5.03 0.30
CA GLU A 251 3.09 -5.16 -0.87
C GLU A 251 3.73 -5.82 -2.11
N ILE A 252 4.62 -6.78 -1.91
CA ILE A 252 5.24 -7.54 -3.00
C ILE A 252 4.72 -8.99 -3.05
N THR A 253 4.70 -9.56 -4.24
CA THR A 253 4.23 -10.94 -4.46
C THR A 253 5.37 -11.94 -4.61
N GLY A 254 6.58 -11.50 -4.94
CA GLY A 254 7.72 -12.40 -5.15
C GLY A 254 8.96 -11.69 -5.63
N ALA A 255 9.92 -12.46 -6.14
CA ALA A 255 11.19 -11.93 -6.61
C ALA A 255 11.07 -11.12 -7.92
N ARG A 256 10.05 -11.37 -8.74
CA ARG A 256 9.72 -10.56 -9.90
C ARG A 256 8.65 -9.55 -9.55
N TYR A 257 9.03 -8.30 -9.50
CA TYR A 257 8.11 -7.16 -9.33
C TYR A 257 7.77 -6.61 -10.73
N ALA A 258 6.60 -7.00 -11.23
CA ALA A 258 6.18 -6.70 -12.58
C ALA A 258 5.56 -5.31 -12.68
N GLY A 259 5.96 -4.56 -13.70
CA GLY A 259 5.34 -3.32 -14.13
C GLY A 259 5.18 -3.27 -15.64
N PRO A 260 4.43 -2.32 -16.20
CA PRO A 260 4.25 -2.18 -17.64
C PRO A 260 5.50 -1.64 -18.35
N ASP A 261 6.45 -1.07 -17.63
CA ASP A 261 7.69 -0.52 -18.17
C ASP A 261 8.83 -1.55 -18.17
N ALA A 262 8.91 -2.36 -17.14
CA ALA A 262 9.87 -3.43 -16.94
C ALA A 262 9.41 -4.38 -15.82
N THR A 263 10.10 -5.49 -15.64
CA THR A 263 9.99 -6.35 -14.45
C THR A 263 11.29 -6.22 -13.65
N ALA A 264 11.20 -5.74 -12.40
CA ALA A 264 12.36 -5.63 -11.53
C ALA A 264 12.61 -6.93 -10.76
N ARG A 265 13.89 -7.33 -10.66
CA ARG A 265 14.36 -8.51 -9.92
C ARG A 265 14.75 -8.10 -8.51
N PHE A 266 13.86 -8.30 -7.54
CA PHE A 266 14.09 -7.94 -6.13
C PHE A 266 15.17 -8.82 -5.47
N ASP A 267 15.38 -10.02 -5.95
CA ASP A 267 16.46 -10.92 -5.52
C ASP A 267 17.87 -10.47 -5.97
N SER A 268 17.98 -9.45 -6.82
CA SER A 268 19.24 -8.87 -7.25
C SER A 268 19.65 -7.59 -6.49
N ILE A 269 18.74 -7.03 -5.68
CA ILE A 269 18.92 -5.74 -5.01
C ILE A 269 19.97 -5.84 -3.91
N THR A 270 20.87 -4.87 -3.88
CA THR A 270 21.84 -4.68 -2.81
C THR A 270 21.62 -3.32 -2.17
N LEU A 271 21.52 -3.31 -0.83
CA LEU A 271 21.39 -2.09 -0.01
C LEU A 271 22.66 -1.89 0.80
N ALA A 272 23.14 -0.67 0.87
CA ALA A 272 24.30 -0.29 1.71
C ALA A 272 24.10 1.10 2.31
N PRO A 273 24.56 1.35 3.56
CA PRO A 273 24.63 2.69 4.10
C PRO A 273 25.51 3.60 3.22
N ASP A 274 25.07 4.85 3.00
CA ASP A 274 25.78 5.87 2.19
C ASP A 274 25.94 7.18 3.00
N GLY A 275 26.10 7.08 4.29
CA GLY A 275 26.13 8.20 5.23
C GLY A 275 24.88 8.27 6.11
N LYS A 276 24.80 9.33 6.90
CA LYS A 276 23.64 9.55 7.79
C LYS A 276 22.38 9.80 6.96
N ASP A 277 21.30 9.08 7.30
CA ASP A 277 20.00 9.16 6.60
C ASP A 277 20.12 8.96 5.07
N ARG A 278 21.01 8.06 4.66
CA ARG A 278 21.27 7.75 3.25
C ARG A 278 21.48 6.25 3.06
N VAL A 279 20.77 5.65 2.12
CA VAL A 279 20.91 4.24 1.74
C VAL A 279 21.08 4.13 0.23
N ARG A 280 22.19 3.55 -0.19
CA ARG A 280 22.49 3.27 -1.60
C ARG A 280 21.89 1.97 -2.05
N ILE A 281 21.26 1.99 -3.22
CA ILE A 281 20.63 0.86 -3.88
C ILE A 281 21.36 0.59 -5.19
N THR A 282 21.86 -0.63 -5.35
CA THR A 282 22.58 -1.08 -6.55
C THR A 282 22.20 -2.50 -6.92
N GLY A 283 22.71 -2.96 -8.08
CA GLY A 283 22.57 -4.35 -8.53
C GLY A 283 21.17 -4.72 -9.05
N VAL A 284 20.26 -3.77 -9.13
CA VAL A 284 18.91 -4.03 -9.64
C VAL A 284 18.98 -4.49 -11.09
N ARG A 285 18.47 -5.69 -11.35
CA ARG A 285 18.32 -6.22 -12.71
C ARG A 285 16.88 -6.06 -13.18
N GLY A 286 16.75 -5.75 -14.46
CA GLY A 286 15.48 -5.64 -15.14
C GLY A 286 15.29 -6.74 -16.18
N GLU A 287 14.04 -7.12 -16.38
CA GLU A 287 13.59 -8.01 -17.44
C GLU A 287 12.52 -7.27 -18.25
N PRO A 288 12.23 -7.71 -19.50
CA PRO A 288 11.10 -7.18 -20.24
C PRO A 288 9.79 -7.24 -19.43
N PRO A 289 8.87 -6.29 -19.60
CA PRO A 289 7.58 -6.33 -18.92
C PRO A 289 6.74 -7.53 -19.38
N PRO A 290 5.73 -7.94 -18.59
CA PRO A 290 4.77 -8.95 -19.05
C PRO A 290 3.97 -8.45 -20.26
N PRO A 291 3.43 -9.35 -21.10
CA PRO A 291 2.61 -8.98 -22.26
C PRO A 291 1.26 -8.36 -21.89
N THR A 292 0.87 -8.47 -20.63
CA THR A 292 -0.39 -7.95 -20.11
C THR A 292 -0.15 -6.86 -19.07
N VAL A 293 -1.11 -5.95 -18.96
CA VAL A 293 -1.18 -4.97 -17.87
C VAL A 293 -2.27 -5.37 -16.89
N LYS A 294 -2.02 -5.11 -15.61
CA LYS A 294 -3.01 -5.29 -14.54
C LYS A 294 -4.11 -4.26 -14.69
N VAL A 295 -5.35 -4.66 -14.43
CA VAL A 295 -6.53 -3.79 -14.38
C VAL A 295 -7.17 -3.90 -13.01
N CYS A 296 -7.42 -2.77 -12.38
CA CYS A 296 -8.17 -2.66 -11.14
C CYS A 296 -9.66 -2.64 -11.46
N LEU A 297 -10.40 -3.68 -11.08
CA LEU A 297 -11.85 -3.74 -11.19
C LEU A 297 -12.48 -3.53 -9.81
N ASN A 298 -13.38 -2.56 -9.69
CA ASN A 298 -14.21 -2.39 -8.52
C ASN A 298 -15.66 -2.69 -8.85
N HIS A 299 -16.29 -3.54 -8.04
CA HIS A 299 -17.71 -3.87 -8.12
C HIS A 299 -18.42 -3.47 -6.84
N LEU A 300 -19.71 -3.24 -6.90
CA LEU A 300 -20.54 -3.12 -5.71
C LEU A 300 -20.87 -4.53 -5.19
N GLY A 301 -20.43 -4.86 -3.98
CA GLY A 301 -20.60 -6.19 -3.38
C GLY A 301 -21.91 -6.37 -2.62
N GLY A 302 -22.51 -5.28 -2.18
CA GLY A 302 -23.68 -5.26 -1.30
C GLY A 302 -23.56 -4.20 -0.22
N HIS A 303 -24.17 -4.45 0.94
CA HIS A 303 -24.16 -3.54 2.08
C HIS A 303 -23.58 -4.24 3.31
N LYS A 304 -22.89 -3.48 4.15
CA LYS A 304 -22.21 -3.93 5.36
C LYS A 304 -22.55 -3.02 6.53
N ASN A 305 -22.71 -3.61 7.72
CA ASN A 305 -22.88 -2.89 8.97
C ASN A 305 -22.18 -3.64 10.10
N GLU A 306 -21.94 -2.97 11.22
CA GLU A 306 -21.36 -3.59 12.38
C GLU A 306 -21.90 -3.03 13.68
N ALA A 307 -21.79 -3.84 14.74
CA ALA A 307 -22.08 -3.46 16.11
C ALA A 307 -21.02 -4.06 17.03
N THR A 308 -20.69 -3.35 18.11
CA THR A 308 -19.79 -3.84 19.15
C THR A 308 -20.44 -3.67 20.52
N PHE A 309 -20.73 -4.78 21.16
CA PHE A 309 -21.29 -4.86 22.52
C PHE A 309 -20.14 -4.95 23.52
N ILE A 310 -20.28 -4.26 24.65
CA ILE A 310 -19.32 -4.29 25.75
C ILE A 310 -19.87 -5.21 26.84
N LEU A 311 -19.14 -6.27 27.17
CA LEU A 311 -19.52 -7.28 28.16
C LEU A 311 -18.61 -7.10 29.38
N VAL A 312 -19.20 -6.77 30.55
CA VAL A 312 -18.42 -6.49 31.76
C VAL A 312 -18.68 -7.53 32.84
N GLY A 313 -17.63 -7.94 33.52
CA GLY A 313 -17.69 -8.74 34.73
C GLY A 313 -17.93 -10.24 34.49
N LEU A 314 -18.94 -10.81 35.13
CA LEU A 314 -19.17 -12.24 35.09
C LEU A 314 -19.91 -12.71 33.84
N ASP A 315 -19.80 -14.00 33.53
CA ASP A 315 -20.62 -14.72 32.53
C ASP A 315 -20.45 -14.14 31.10
N ILE A 316 -19.24 -13.77 30.74
CA ILE A 316 -18.94 -13.14 29.44
C ILE A 316 -19.39 -14.00 28.26
N GLU A 317 -19.15 -15.31 28.28
CA GLU A 317 -19.51 -16.24 27.21
C GLU A 317 -21.05 -16.37 27.09
N GLU A 318 -21.76 -16.45 28.23
CA GLU A 318 -23.22 -16.54 28.29
C GLU A 318 -23.87 -15.25 27.78
N LYS A 319 -23.35 -14.10 28.16
CA LYS A 319 -23.78 -12.79 27.63
C LYS A 319 -23.59 -12.73 26.12
N ALA A 320 -22.42 -13.15 25.62
CA ALA A 320 -22.14 -13.18 24.18
C ALA A 320 -23.10 -14.11 23.43
N ARG A 321 -23.40 -15.29 24.00
CA ARG A 321 -24.37 -16.25 23.44
C ARG A 321 -25.77 -15.66 23.40
N LEU A 322 -26.23 -15.07 24.52
CA LEU A 322 -27.55 -14.44 24.62
C LEU A 322 -27.76 -13.36 23.54
N ILE A 323 -26.79 -12.47 23.36
CA ILE A 323 -26.86 -11.42 22.30
C ILE A 323 -27.04 -12.05 20.93
N ARG A 324 -26.25 -13.07 20.59
CA ARG A 324 -26.34 -13.74 19.28
C ARG A 324 -27.74 -14.31 19.07
N GLU A 325 -28.27 -15.03 20.05
CA GLU A 325 -29.62 -15.62 20.00
C GLU A 325 -30.69 -14.53 19.83
N GLN A 326 -30.60 -13.44 20.60
CA GLN A 326 -31.57 -12.35 20.54
C GLN A 326 -31.52 -11.62 19.21
N MET A 327 -30.32 -11.30 18.71
CA MET A 327 -30.13 -10.64 17.41
C MET A 327 -30.64 -11.52 16.26
N GLU A 328 -30.36 -12.82 16.29
CA GLU A 328 -30.85 -13.76 15.28
C GLU A 328 -32.37 -13.90 15.31
N ALA A 329 -32.98 -13.87 16.48
CA ALA A 329 -34.43 -13.96 16.64
C ALA A 329 -35.17 -12.69 16.21
N ALA A 330 -34.55 -11.52 16.38
CA ALA A 330 -35.13 -10.23 16.00
C ALA A 330 -35.12 -9.96 14.49
N LEU A 331 -34.23 -10.60 13.74
CA LEU A 331 -34.14 -10.43 12.29
C LEU A 331 -35.14 -11.34 11.56
N THR A 332 -35.86 -10.84 10.57
CA THR A 332 -36.82 -11.59 9.74
C THR A 332 -36.18 -12.73 8.96
N ARG A 333 -34.90 -12.60 8.62
CA ARG A 333 -34.05 -13.63 8.04
C ARG A 333 -32.60 -13.38 8.42
N LYS A 334 -31.76 -14.41 8.36
CA LYS A 334 -30.33 -14.25 8.58
C LYS A 334 -29.71 -13.46 7.43
N PRO A 335 -28.78 -12.50 7.70
CA PRO A 335 -27.91 -11.92 6.67
C PRO A 335 -27.12 -13.00 5.93
N LYS A 336 -26.74 -12.72 4.69
CA LYS A 336 -25.90 -13.65 3.90
C LYS A 336 -24.60 -14.02 4.64
N GLU A 337 -24.01 -13.04 5.32
CA GLU A 337 -22.84 -13.23 6.18
C GLU A 337 -23.07 -12.54 7.52
N ALA A 338 -22.68 -13.21 8.60
CA ALA A 338 -22.62 -12.63 9.95
C ALA A 338 -21.39 -13.19 10.66
N HIS A 339 -20.43 -12.32 10.93
CA HIS A 339 -19.17 -12.66 11.56
C HIS A 339 -19.13 -12.14 13.00
N TRP A 340 -19.17 -13.06 13.94
CA TRP A 340 -19.12 -12.78 15.37
C TRP A 340 -17.70 -13.00 15.90
N THR A 341 -17.17 -12.03 16.62
CA THR A 341 -15.85 -12.12 17.25
C THR A 341 -15.95 -11.68 18.70
N LEU A 342 -15.64 -12.58 19.63
CA LEU A 342 -15.51 -12.25 21.05
C LEU A 342 -14.02 -12.00 21.35
N VAL A 343 -13.71 -10.78 21.77
CA VAL A 343 -12.34 -10.37 22.15
C VAL A 343 -12.29 -10.31 23.68
N ARG A 344 -11.54 -11.24 24.29
CA ARG A 344 -11.35 -11.35 25.73
C ARG A 344 -10.22 -10.42 26.16
N THR A 345 -10.60 -9.25 26.68
CA THR A 345 -9.68 -8.26 27.29
C THR A 345 -9.89 -8.14 28.80
N ASP A 346 -10.95 -8.77 29.29
CA ASP A 346 -11.35 -8.79 30.68
C ASP A 346 -10.34 -9.49 31.59
N ARG A 347 -10.17 -8.95 32.79
CA ARG A 347 -9.31 -9.48 33.85
C ARG A 347 -10.15 -9.79 35.07
N GLU A 348 -9.79 -10.86 35.78
CA GLU A 348 -10.37 -11.16 37.08
C GLU A 348 -9.99 -10.10 38.12
N ASP A 349 -10.93 -9.74 39.00
CA ASP A 349 -10.76 -8.75 40.07
C ASP A 349 -10.14 -7.44 39.57
N ALA A 350 -10.61 -6.94 38.42
CA ALA A 350 -10.07 -5.78 37.76
C ALA A 350 -10.29 -4.49 38.55
N ALA A 351 -9.32 -3.59 38.54
CA ALA A 351 -9.36 -2.31 39.27
C ALA A 351 -10.25 -1.24 38.60
N THR A 352 -10.55 -1.40 37.30
CA THR A 352 -11.45 -0.49 36.56
C THR A 352 -12.44 -1.29 35.72
N GLU A 353 -13.56 -0.66 35.38
CA GLU A 353 -14.61 -1.25 34.55
C GLU A 353 -14.08 -1.63 33.16
N GLU A 354 -13.22 -0.82 32.58
CA GLU A 354 -12.60 -1.09 31.28
C GLU A 354 -11.71 -2.33 31.31
N GLN A 355 -11.01 -2.58 32.43
CA GLN A 355 -10.21 -3.78 32.61
C GLN A 355 -11.04 -5.04 32.85
N ALA A 356 -12.30 -4.89 33.29
CA ALA A 356 -13.25 -5.96 33.45
C ALA A 356 -14.07 -6.24 32.18
N ALA A 357 -13.81 -5.52 31.08
CA ALA A 357 -14.61 -5.56 29.86
C ALA A 357 -14.02 -6.50 28.80
N ALA A 358 -14.90 -7.20 28.11
CA ALA A 358 -14.67 -7.88 26.83
C ALA A 358 -15.54 -7.24 25.75
N PHE A 359 -15.20 -7.48 24.49
CA PHE A 359 -15.92 -6.91 23.35
C PHE A 359 -16.48 -8.02 22.45
N LEU A 360 -17.79 -7.98 22.21
CA LEU A 360 -18.43 -8.81 21.20
C LEU A 360 -18.76 -7.98 19.97
N ARG A 361 -18.01 -8.21 18.91
CA ARG A 361 -18.21 -7.55 17.63
C ARG A 361 -18.98 -8.45 16.67
N VAL A 362 -19.95 -7.89 15.96
CA VAL A 362 -20.61 -8.53 14.83
C VAL A 362 -20.52 -7.66 13.60
N VAL A 363 -20.14 -8.26 12.48
CA VAL A 363 -20.17 -7.65 11.15
C VAL A 363 -21.15 -8.43 10.29
N VAL A 364 -22.11 -7.74 9.70
CA VAL A 364 -23.12 -8.35 8.81
C VAL A 364 -22.98 -7.82 7.40
N LYS A 365 -23.17 -8.70 6.41
CA LYS A 365 -23.17 -8.36 4.98
C LYS A 365 -24.37 -9.00 4.28
N ASP A 366 -25.01 -8.24 3.40
CA ASP A 366 -26.09 -8.71 2.54
C ASP A 366 -26.27 -7.78 1.33
N SER A 367 -26.92 -8.27 0.27
CA SER A 367 -27.34 -7.42 -0.84
C SER A 367 -28.50 -6.49 -0.47
N ASP A 368 -29.32 -6.86 0.52
CA ASP A 368 -30.45 -6.08 1.01
C ASP A 368 -29.99 -5.01 2.02
N ALA A 369 -29.95 -3.75 1.57
CA ALA A 369 -29.59 -2.62 2.41
C ALA A 369 -30.49 -2.43 3.63
N LYS A 370 -31.77 -2.80 3.54
CA LYS A 370 -32.71 -2.65 4.67
C LYS A 370 -32.42 -3.66 5.78
N LEU A 371 -32.03 -4.88 5.40
CA LEU A 371 -31.71 -5.94 6.37
C LEU A 371 -30.47 -5.58 7.19
N VAL A 372 -29.37 -5.19 6.55
CA VAL A 372 -28.13 -4.83 7.23
C VAL A 372 -28.14 -3.40 7.80
N GLY A 373 -29.04 -2.56 7.31
CA GLY A 373 -29.25 -1.21 7.83
C GLY A 373 -30.23 -1.19 8.99
N ARG A 374 -31.44 -0.68 8.71
CA ARG A 374 -32.44 -0.41 9.74
C ARG A 374 -32.88 -1.64 10.54
N ALA A 375 -33.04 -2.80 9.91
CA ALA A 375 -33.45 -4.00 10.62
C ALA A 375 -32.37 -4.49 11.60
N PHE A 376 -31.11 -4.55 11.16
CA PHE A 376 -29.98 -4.92 12.01
C PHE A 376 -29.78 -3.91 13.15
N SER A 377 -29.78 -2.62 12.85
CA SER A 377 -29.59 -1.56 13.85
C SER A 377 -30.73 -1.53 14.86
N GLY A 378 -31.97 -1.72 14.40
CA GLY A 378 -33.15 -1.86 15.27
C GLY A 378 -33.02 -3.03 16.21
N ALA A 379 -32.68 -4.21 15.69
CA ALA A 379 -32.48 -5.42 16.51
C ALA A 379 -31.42 -5.21 17.61
N ALA A 380 -30.32 -4.53 17.32
CA ALA A 380 -29.28 -4.24 18.31
C ALA A 380 -29.76 -3.24 19.38
N VAL A 381 -30.47 -2.19 18.98
CA VAL A 381 -30.97 -1.14 19.90
C VAL A 381 -32.08 -1.67 20.81
N GLU A 382 -32.96 -2.56 20.32
CA GLU A 382 -34.02 -3.17 21.12
C GLU A 382 -33.50 -3.97 22.34
N LEU A 383 -32.23 -4.40 22.30
CA LEU A 383 -31.62 -5.13 23.41
C LEU A 383 -31.33 -4.26 24.64
N ALA A 384 -31.38 -2.93 24.51
CA ALA A 384 -30.91 -2.00 25.53
C ALA A 384 -31.54 -2.21 26.94
N LEU A 385 -32.79 -2.67 27.02
CA LEU A 385 -33.48 -2.94 28.28
C LEU A 385 -33.91 -4.40 28.43
N GLY A 386 -33.60 -5.28 27.48
CA GLY A 386 -34.10 -6.64 27.43
C GLY A 386 -33.04 -7.73 27.24
N SER A 387 -31.76 -7.43 27.49
CA SER A 387 -30.65 -8.35 27.23
C SER A 387 -29.91 -8.70 28.55
N TYR A 388 -28.57 -8.71 28.50
CA TYR A 388 -27.72 -9.08 29.64
C TYR A 388 -27.59 -7.92 30.66
N PRO A 389 -27.28 -8.23 31.93
CA PRO A 389 -27.05 -7.19 32.94
C PRO A 389 -25.82 -6.34 32.59
N GLY A 390 -25.97 -5.00 32.63
CA GLY A 390 -24.92 -4.08 32.23
C GLY A 390 -24.81 -3.86 30.72
N PHE A 391 -25.93 -4.06 29.99
CA PHE A 391 -25.92 -3.83 28.53
C PHE A 391 -25.40 -2.47 28.15
N THR A 392 -24.38 -2.46 27.30
CA THR A 392 -23.89 -1.24 26.65
C THR A 392 -23.19 -1.58 25.33
N MET A 393 -22.98 -0.57 24.48
CA MET A 393 -22.35 -0.66 23.17
C MET A 393 -21.34 0.47 23.02
N THR A 394 -20.36 0.29 22.15
CA THR A 394 -19.38 1.35 21.82
C THR A 394 -20.05 2.54 21.15
N ALA A 395 -21.03 2.27 20.28
CA ALA A 395 -21.89 3.26 19.62
C ALA A 395 -23.14 2.56 19.07
N PRO A 396 -24.26 3.26 18.85
CA PRO A 396 -25.37 2.72 18.09
C PRO A 396 -24.91 2.32 16.68
N PRO A 397 -25.38 1.19 16.12
CA PRO A 397 -25.06 0.81 14.74
C PRO A 397 -25.54 1.86 13.74
N SER A 398 -24.83 1.97 12.62
CA SER A 398 -25.20 2.87 11.52
C SER A 398 -26.39 2.32 10.69
N ASP A 399 -26.78 3.08 9.65
CA ASP A 399 -27.73 2.61 8.64
C ASP A 399 -27.13 1.58 7.67
N GLY A 400 -25.87 1.18 7.90
CA GLY A 400 -25.10 0.37 6.99
C GLY A 400 -24.57 1.19 5.79
N ALA A 401 -23.59 0.63 5.11
CA ALA A 401 -22.96 1.26 3.95
C ALA A 401 -22.72 0.25 2.82
N PRO A 402 -22.84 0.67 1.55
CA PRO A 402 -22.40 -0.17 0.45
C PRO A 402 -20.90 -0.40 0.53
N TYR A 403 -20.46 -1.61 0.21
CA TYR A 403 -19.03 -1.94 0.11
C TYR A 403 -18.66 -2.34 -1.32
N GLY A 404 -17.38 -2.12 -1.65
CA GLY A 404 -16.81 -2.54 -2.92
C GLY A 404 -16.10 -3.88 -2.79
N VAL A 405 -16.08 -4.59 -3.90
CA VAL A 405 -15.26 -5.80 -4.11
C VAL A 405 -14.21 -5.45 -5.15
N TYR A 406 -12.96 -5.65 -4.79
CA TYR A 406 -11.83 -5.50 -5.70
C TYR A 406 -11.51 -6.83 -6.37
N THR A 407 -11.30 -6.79 -7.69
CA THR A 407 -10.84 -7.94 -8.47
C THR A 407 -9.75 -7.50 -9.43
N PRO A 408 -8.55 -8.11 -9.41
CA PRO A 408 -7.55 -7.87 -10.43
C PRO A 408 -7.93 -8.60 -11.72
N ALA A 409 -7.73 -7.93 -12.85
CA ALA A 409 -7.80 -8.52 -14.17
C ALA A 409 -6.51 -8.20 -14.93
N TYR A 410 -6.29 -8.91 -16.04
CA TYR A 410 -5.11 -8.70 -16.89
C TYR A 410 -5.56 -8.62 -18.35
N VAL A 411 -5.13 -7.56 -19.03
CA VAL A 411 -5.47 -7.27 -20.43
C VAL A 411 -4.20 -7.18 -21.24
N ASP A 412 -4.20 -7.68 -22.47
CA ASP A 412 -3.07 -7.50 -23.40
C ASP A 412 -2.71 -6.02 -23.49
N ALA A 413 -1.43 -5.71 -23.21
CA ALA A 413 -0.93 -4.33 -23.20
C ALA A 413 -1.18 -3.59 -24.54
N LYS A 414 -1.23 -4.30 -25.66
CA LYS A 414 -1.51 -3.74 -26.99
C LYS A 414 -2.97 -3.31 -27.18
N ARG A 415 -3.88 -3.79 -26.31
CA ARG A 415 -5.30 -3.41 -26.33
C ARG A 415 -5.63 -2.23 -25.42
N VAL A 416 -4.68 -1.79 -24.62
CA VAL A 416 -4.85 -0.65 -23.72
C VAL A 416 -4.25 0.59 -24.37
N GLU A 417 -5.07 1.60 -24.55
CA GLU A 417 -4.62 2.90 -25.04
C GLU A 417 -3.81 3.59 -23.95
N HIS A 418 -2.66 4.17 -24.31
CA HIS A 418 -1.84 4.97 -23.43
C HIS A 418 -1.54 6.28 -24.15
N LEU A 419 -2.08 7.38 -23.66
CA LEU A 419 -2.10 8.65 -24.35
C LEU A 419 -1.56 9.78 -23.48
N ALA A 420 -0.55 10.47 -23.94
CA ALA A 420 -0.06 11.70 -23.32
C ALA A 420 -0.70 12.91 -24.01
N VAL A 421 -1.36 13.76 -23.25
CA VAL A 421 -1.87 15.05 -23.71
C VAL A 421 -0.88 16.12 -23.25
N LEU A 422 -0.18 16.70 -24.22
CA LEU A 422 0.93 17.62 -24.02
C LEU A 422 0.45 19.03 -23.59
N PRO A 423 1.33 19.90 -23.08
CA PRO A 423 0.93 21.24 -22.62
C PRO A 423 0.28 22.12 -23.68
N ASP A 424 0.60 21.91 -24.96
CA ASP A 424 0.00 22.61 -26.10
C ASP A 424 -1.32 21.98 -26.61
N GLY A 425 -1.76 20.89 -25.96
CA GLY A 425 -2.95 20.13 -26.35
C GLY A 425 -2.69 19.03 -27.38
N ALA A 426 -1.47 18.87 -27.89
CA ALA A 426 -1.13 17.77 -28.78
C ALA A 426 -1.27 16.42 -28.06
N ARG A 427 -1.71 15.39 -28.79
CA ARG A 427 -1.95 14.04 -28.25
C ARG A 427 -0.91 13.08 -28.83
N THR A 428 -0.17 12.43 -27.97
CA THR A 428 0.87 11.48 -28.35
C THR A 428 0.48 10.08 -27.86
N VAL A 429 0.36 9.14 -28.78
CA VAL A 429 0.13 7.73 -28.44
C VAL A 429 1.44 7.12 -27.98
N VAL A 430 1.41 6.53 -26.77
CA VAL A 430 2.51 5.78 -26.20
C VAL A 430 2.33 4.30 -26.51
N THR A 431 3.19 3.76 -27.37
CA THR A 431 3.19 2.33 -27.67
C THR A 431 3.79 1.51 -26.52
N PRO A 432 3.29 0.31 -26.22
CA PRO A 432 3.93 -0.59 -25.27
C PRO A 432 5.35 -0.97 -25.75
N PRO A 433 6.23 -1.45 -24.85
CA PRO A 433 7.52 -2.01 -25.25
C PRO A 433 7.37 -3.12 -26.31
N GLU A 434 8.31 -3.17 -27.27
CA GLU A 434 8.28 -4.18 -28.34
C GLU A 434 8.50 -5.59 -27.80
N GLN A 435 9.35 -5.73 -26.78
CA GLN A 435 9.66 -6.98 -26.12
C GLN A 435 8.83 -7.14 -24.85
N SER A 436 8.30 -8.32 -24.64
CA SER A 436 7.62 -8.71 -23.40
C SER A 436 8.05 -10.12 -23.02
N GLN A 437 7.95 -10.44 -21.74
CA GLN A 437 8.29 -11.74 -21.17
C GLN A 437 7.21 -12.18 -20.18
N ALA A 438 6.69 -13.38 -20.35
CA ALA A 438 5.77 -13.95 -19.38
C ALA A 438 6.45 -14.11 -18.02
N LEU A 439 5.71 -13.81 -16.94
CA LEU A 439 6.20 -14.01 -15.59
C LEU A 439 6.35 -15.52 -15.32
N ALA A 440 7.55 -15.93 -14.95
CA ALA A 440 7.83 -17.28 -14.53
C ALA A 440 8.34 -17.26 -13.07
N PRO A 441 8.14 -18.33 -12.29
CA PRO A 441 8.76 -18.47 -10.97
C PRO A 441 10.28 -18.30 -11.06
N VAL A 442 10.88 -17.73 -10.01
CA VAL A 442 12.34 -17.67 -9.87
C VAL A 442 12.76 -18.91 -9.09
N GLU A 443 13.84 -19.56 -9.55
CA GLU A 443 14.43 -20.68 -8.81
C GLU A 443 14.80 -20.22 -7.39
N PRO A 444 14.41 -20.97 -6.34
CA PRO A 444 14.77 -20.63 -4.98
C PRO A 444 16.29 -20.54 -4.82
N PRO A 445 16.82 -19.47 -4.23
CA PRO A 445 18.25 -19.34 -4.01
C PRO A 445 18.72 -20.34 -2.95
N ALA A 446 20.02 -20.67 -2.97
CA ALA A 446 20.63 -21.45 -1.92
C ALA A 446 20.49 -20.73 -0.56
N LEU A 447 20.10 -21.47 0.46
CA LEU A 447 20.06 -20.93 1.83
C LEU A 447 21.50 -20.77 2.39
N PRO A 448 21.73 -19.83 3.29
CA PRO A 448 23.02 -19.70 3.94
C PRO A 448 23.32 -20.94 4.79
N ALA A 449 24.59 -21.17 5.13
CA ALA A 449 24.93 -22.24 6.07
C ALA A 449 24.17 -22.04 7.41
N PRO A 450 23.55 -23.09 7.96
CA PRO A 450 22.77 -22.95 9.18
C PRO A 450 23.64 -22.47 10.35
N LEU A 451 23.03 -21.78 11.32
CA LEU A 451 23.68 -21.42 12.56
C LEU A 451 23.99 -22.69 13.36
N PRO A 452 25.18 -22.83 13.97
CA PRO A 452 25.49 -23.97 14.84
C PRO A 452 24.47 -24.10 15.98
N SER A 453 24.14 -25.34 16.36
CA SER A 453 23.23 -25.61 17.47
C SER A 453 23.86 -25.09 18.79
N GLY A 454 23.03 -24.55 19.67
CA GLY A 454 23.43 -24.00 20.95
C GLY A 454 22.23 -23.85 21.91
N PRO A 455 22.44 -23.32 23.11
CA PRO A 455 21.35 -23.06 24.04
C PRO A 455 20.36 -22.04 23.45
N THR A 456 19.10 -22.20 23.78
CA THR A 456 18.00 -21.35 23.29
C THR A 456 17.22 -20.75 24.46
N ARG A 457 16.59 -19.60 24.23
CA ARG A 457 15.68 -18.97 25.17
C ARG A 457 14.36 -18.67 24.46
N ARG A 458 13.24 -18.99 25.13
CA ARG A 458 11.90 -18.75 24.60
C ARG A 458 11.48 -17.30 24.83
N VAL A 459 11.53 -16.52 23.76
CA VAL A 459 11.24 -15.07 23.75
C VAL A 459 10.48 -14.69 22.47
N PRO A 460 9.88 -13.48 22.39
CA PRO A 460 9.25 -13.01 21.17
C PRO A 460 10.22 -12.99 19.97
N LEU A 461 9.74 -13.47 18.81
CA LEU A 461 10.52 -13.44 17.56
C LEU A 461 11.04 -12.03 17.24
N GLY A 462 10.26 -11.01 17.56
CA GLY A 462 10.57 -9.60 17.32
C GLY A 462 11.78 -9.04 18.08
N HIS A 463 12.43 -9.82 18.96
CA HIS A 463 13.70 -9.42 19.57
C HIS A 463 14.83 -9.31 18.54
N ILE A 464 14.82 -10.18 17.51
CA ILE A 464 15.90 -10.25 16.52
C ILE A 464 15.45 -10.04 15.08
N VAL A 465 14.13 -9.92 14.85
CA VAL A 465 13.54 -9.91 13.51
C VAL A 465 12.62 -8.71 13.37
N ALA A 466 12.76 -8.01 12.27
CA ALA A 466 11.80 -7.01 11.80
C ALA A 466 10.78 -7.64 10.85
N ALA A 467 9.60 -7.05 10.76
CA ALA A 467 8.59 -7.47 9.81
C ALA A 467 7.75 -6.29 9.30
N ARG A 468 7.20 -6.45 8.12
CA ARG A 468 6.22 -5.54 7.53
C ARG A 468 5.20 -6.34 6.75
N SER A 469 3.92 -6.04 6.92
CA SER A 469 2.85 -6.74 6.21
C SER A 469 1.85 -5.75 5.62
N GLY A 470 1.15 -6.18 4.59
CA GLY A 470 0.13 -5.39 3.91
C GLY A 470 -0.70 -6.21 2.94
N ASP A 471 -1.64 -5.54 2.29
CA ASP A 471 -2.56 -6.14 1.33
C ASP A 471 -2.08 -5.98 -0.12
N LYS A 472 -2.52 -6.93 -0.93
CA LYS A 472 -2.57 -6.82 -2.39
C LYS A 472 -3.90 -7.45 -2.82
N GLY A 473 -4.96 -6.64 -2.81
CA GLY A 473 -6.32 -7.14 -2.97
C GLY A 473 -6.77 -8.05 -1.83
N GLY A 474 -7.11 -9.30 -2.13
CA GLY A 474 -7.48 -10.32 -1.14
C GLY A 474 -6.32 -11.08 -0.51
N THR A 475 -5.10 -10.83 -0.96
CA THR A 475 -3.87 -11.50 -0.54
C THR A 475 -3.09 -10.63 0.43
N ALA A 476 -2.49 -11.21 1.47
CA ALA A 476 -1.56 -10.52 2.34
C ALA A 476 -0.11 -10.89 2.01
N ASN A 477 0.79 -9.91 2.08
CA ASN A 477 2.22 -10.17 2.12
C ASN A 477 2.76 -9.95 3.53
N ILE A 478 3.74 -10.75 3.94
CA ILE A 478 4.46 -10.61 5.20
C ILE A 478 5.96 -10.66 4.89
N GLY A 479 6.58 -9.48 4.81
CA GLY A 479 8.02 -9.33 4.71
C GLY A 479 8.66 -9.47 6.09
N VAL A 480 9.73 -10.26 6.20
CA VAL A 480 10.44 -10.54 7.45
C VAL A 480 11.94 -10.50 7.18
N TRP A 481 12.71 -9.79 7.97
CA TRP A 481 14.16 -9.73 7.75
C TRP A 481 14.96 -9.70 9.05
N ALA A 482 16.20 -10.17 8.94
CA ALA A 482 17.16 -10.16 10.01
C ALA A 482 18.16 -8.99 9.86
N ARG A 483 18.63 -8.44 10.97
CA ARG A 483 19.55 -7.29 11.00
C ARG A 483 21.02 -7.69 10.90
N THR A 484 21.36 -8.96 11.23
CA THR A 484 22.73 -9.50 11.19
C THR A 484 22.82 -10.76 10.34
N ASP A 485 24.01 -11.13 9.88
CA ASP A 485 24.23 -12.35 9.10
C ASP A 485 23.95 -13.61 9.93
N GLU A 486 24.29 -13.61 11.22
CA GLU A 486 24.02 -14.71 12.14
C GLU A 486 22.51 -14.91 12.32
N ALA A 487 21.77 -13.84 12.57
CA ALA A 487 20.30 -13.91 12.68
C ALA A 487 19.66 -14.34 11.35
N TRP A 488 20.20 -13.92 10.21
CA TRP A 488 19.75 -14.39 8.89
C TRP A 488 19.98 -15.90 8.70
N ARG A 489 21.15 -16.40 9.07
CA ARG A 489 21.45 -17.83 9.00
C ARG A 489 20.48 -18.69 9.81
N TRP A 490 20.01 -18.16 10.96
CA TRP A 490 18.99 -18.83 11.74
C TRP A 490 17.59 -18.66 11.13
N LEU A 491 17.18 -17.43 10.79
CA LEU A 491 15.84 -17.11 10.28
C LEU A 491 15.53 -17.86 9.00
N ALA A 492 16.47 -17.93 8.06
CA ALA A 492 16.30 -18.59 6.77
C ALA A 492 15.96 -20.09 6.89
N HIS A 493 16.43 -20.76 7.94
CA HIS A 493 16.11 -22.16 8.21
C HIS A 493 14.93 -22.32 9.17
N PHE A 494 14.75 -21.41 10.11
CA PHE A 494 13.69 -21.47 11.13
C PHE A 494 12.30 -21.17 10.55
N LEU A 495 12.16 -20.07 9.82
CA LEU A 495 10.85 -19.58 9.38
C LEU A 495 10.47 -20.17 8.02
N THR A 496 10.01 -21.43 8.03
CA THR A 496 9.42 -22.12 6.89
C THR A 496 7.93 -21.78 6.74
N VAL A 497 7.28 -22.27 5.68
CA VAL A 497 5.82 -22.14 5.50
C VAL A 497 5.08 -22.84 6.65
N GLU A 498 5.53 -24.03 7.04
CA GLU A 498 4.94 -24.81 8.14
C GLU A 498 5.08 -24.03 9.48
N LYS A 499 6.25 -23.44 9.73
CA LYS A 499 6.49 -22.64 10.93
C LYS A 499 5.64 -21.36 10.92
N LEU A 500 5.47 -20.70 9.79
CA LEU A 500 4.57 -19.54 9.68
C LEU A 500 3.13 -19.94 10.05
N ARG A 501 2.63 -21.06 9.52
CA ARG A 501 1.28 -21.56 9.82
C ARG A 501 1.10 -21.94 11.29
N GLU A 502 2.14 -22.47 11.92
CA GLU A 502 2.15 -22.74 13.37
C GLU A 502 2.05 -21.45 14.19
N LEU A 503 2.84 -20.44 13.81
CA LEU A 503 2.90 -19.15 14.52
C LEU A 503 1.67 -18.27 14.23
N LEU A 504 1.11 -18.35 13.04
CA LEU A 504 -0.10 -17.65 12.61
C LEU A 504 -1.19 -18.64 12.21
N PRO A 505 -1.93 -19.22 13.17
CA PRO A 505 -2.93 -20.27 12.88
C PRO A 505 -4.03 -19.85 11.90
N GLU A 506 -4.34 -18.56 11.80
CA GLU A 506 -5.30 -18.06 10.80
C GLU A 506 -4.84 -18.27 9.36
N ALA A 507 -3.52 -18.36 9.12
CA ALA A 507 -2.96 -18.64 7.81
C ALA A 507 -2.95 -20.14 7.45
N ALA A 508 -3.29 -21.04 8.40
CA ALA A 508 -3.11 -22.49 8.23
C ALA A 508 -3.92 -23.09 7.07
N THR A 509 -5.10 -22.53 6.78
CA THR A 509 -6.01 -23.04 5.73
C THR A 509 -5.83 -22.37 4.37
N PHE A 510 -4.96 -21.36 4.29
CA PHE A 510 -4.72 -20.61 3.06
C PHE A 510 -3.48 -21.12 2.31
N PRO A 511 -3.43 -20.98 0.98
CA PRO A 511 -2.19 -21.12 0.22
C PRO A 511 -1.14 -20.13 0.71
N VAL A 512 0.08 -20.60 0.94
CA VAL A 512 1.20 -19.76 1.38
C VAL A 512 2.40 -20.03 0.50
N GLU A 513 2.92 -18.98 -0.14
CA GLU A 513 4.18 -19.01 -0.85
C GLU A 513 5.28 -18.33 -0.03
N ARG A 514 6.50 -18.81 -0.13
CA ARG A 514 7.68 -18.26 0.56
C ARG A 514 8.74 -17.90 -0.45
N HIS A 515 9.16 -16.64 -0.45
CA HIS A 515 10.25 -16.12 -1.27
C HIS A 515 11.44 -15.75 -0.40
N VAL A 516 12.65 -16.06 -0.86
CA VAL A 516 13.90 -15.87 -0.11
C VAL A 516 14.76 -14.83 -0.82
N PHE A 517 15.22 -13.84 -0.08
CA PHE A 517 16.06 -12.73 -0.55
C PHE A 517 17.38 -12.68 0.23
N PRO A 518 18.38 -13.50 -0.13
CA PRO A 518 19.63 -13.60 0.65
C PRO A 518 20.39 -12.28 0.75
N LEU A 519 20.41 -11.49 -0.33
CA LEU A 519 21.08 -10.17 -0.35
C LEU A 519 20.43 -9.15 0.59
N LEU A 520 19.14 -9.34 0.90
CA LEU A 520 18.37 -8.50 1.81
C LEU A 520 18.23 -9.10 3.20
N ARG A 521 18.79 -10.29 3.44
CA ARG A 521 18.56 -11.08 4.68
C ARG A 521 17.07 -11.22 5.00
N GLY A 522 16.25 -11.36 3.97
CA GLY A 522 14.81 -11.25 4.05
C GLY A 522 14.06 -12.44 3.47
N LEU A 523 12.86 -12.61 3.99
CA LEU A 523 11.83 -13.53 3.51
C LEU A 523 10.58 -12.72 3.17
N ASN A 524 9.82 -13.17 2.19
CA ASN A 524 8.48 -12.68 1.96
C ASN A 524 7.51 -13.86 1.88
N PHE A 525 6.46 -13.82 2.68
CA PHE A 525 5.36 -14.77 2.62
C PHE A 525 4.16 -14.11 1.96
N VAL A 526 3.56 -14.82 1.02
CA VAL A 526 2.33 -14.42 0.34
C VAL A 526 1.24 -15.38 0.80
N VAL A 527 0.23 -14.86 1.50
CA VAL A 527 -0.90 -15.64 2.04
C VAL A 527 -2.12 -15.31 1.22
N ASP A 528 -2.44 -16.18 0.26
CA ASP A 528 -3.49 -15.93 -0.71
C ASP A 528 -4.89 -16.11 -0.11
N GLY A 529 -5.76 -15.11 -0.32
CA GLY A 529 -7.17 -15.15 0.10
C GLY A 529 -7.43 -14.82 1.57
N ILE A 530 -6.43 -14.62 2.42
CA ILE A 530 -6.63 -14.36 3.85
C ILE A 530 -7.41 -13.05 4.13
N LEU A 531 -7.36 -12.09 3.21
CA LEU A 531 -8.07 -10.81 3.32
C LEU A 531 -9.43 -10.80 2.57
N GLY A 532 -9.83 -11.94 1.98
CA GLY A 532 -11.09 -12.08 1.25
C GLY A 532 -11.11 -11.27 -0.06
N GLU A 533 -12.17 -10.49 -0.26
CA GLU A 533 -12.41 -9.74 -1.51
C GLU A 533 -11.93 -8.28 -1.43
N GLY A 534 -10.87 -8.03 -0.66
CA GLY A 534 -10.25 -6.71 -0.52
C GLY A 534 -10.76 -5.91 0.69
N VAL A 535 -10.11 -4.77 0.92
CA VAL A 535 -10.26 -3.93 2.12
C VAL A 535 -11.69 -3.53 2.43
N SER A 536 -12.44 -3.07 1.43
CA SER A 536 -13.81 -2.57 1.61
C SER A 536 -14.78 -3.70 2.00
N SER A 537 -14.57 -4.89 1.47
CA SER A 537 -15.39 -6.09 1.70
C SER A 537 -15.04 -6.79 3.01
N SER A 538 -13.80 -6.69 3.47
CA SER A 538 -13.29 -7.47 4.61
C SER A 538 -14.10 -7.23 5.89
N THR A 539 -14.29 -8.31 6.66
CA THR A 539 -14.90 -8.31 7.98
C THR A 539 -13.86 -8.37 9.11
N ARG A 540 -12.58 -8.52 8.76
CA ARG A 540 -11.47 -8.52 9.72
C ARG A 540 -11.34 -7.16 10.42
N PHE A 541 -10.85 -7.14 11.67
CA PHE A 541 -10.51 -5.89 12.34
C PHE A 541 -9.24 -5.25 11.72
N ASP A 542 -8.38 -6.06 11.10
CA ASP A 542 -7.22 -5.66 10.30
C ASP A 542 -7.49 -6.00 8.81
N PRO A 543 -8.29 -5.19 8.10
CA PRO A 543 -8.74 -5.51 6.74
C PRO A 543 -7.64 -5.44 5.68
N GLN A 544 -6.53 -4.78 6.01
CA GLN A 544 -5.36 -4.64 5.13
C GLN A 544 -4.18 -5.55 5.53
N GLY A 545 -4.33 -6.40 6.54
CA GLY A 545 -3.23 -7.25 7.00
C GLY A 545 -1.99 -6.49 7.49
N LYS A 546 -2.15 -5.22 7.89
CA LYS A 546 -1.04 -4.36 8.34
C LYS A 546 -0.39 -4.86 9.63
N ALA A 547 -1.14 -5.54 10.48
CA ALA A 547 -0.69 -6.01 11.77
C ALA A 547 -0.21 -7.47 11.78
N LEU A 548 -0.31 -8.22 10.67
CA LEU A 548 0.12 -9.62 10.61
C LEU A 548 1.61 -9.78 10.95
N GLY A 549 2.45 -8.88 10.46
CA GLY A 549 3.88 -8.87 10.77
C GLY A 549 4.17 -8.63 12.25
N GLU A 550 3.45 -7.72 12.90
CA GLU A 550 3.59 -7.45 14.33
C GLU A 550 3.04 -8.60 15.18
N TRP A 551 1.94 -9.23 14.76
CA TRP A 551 1.47 -10.44 15.41
C TRP A 551 2.51 -11.56 15.31
N LEU A 552 3.10 -11.79 14.14
CA LEU A 552 4.19 -12.76 13.98
C LEU A 552 5.37 -12.45 14.92
N ARG A 553 5.79 -11.18 14.99
CA ARG A 553 6.89 -10.75 15.86
C ARG A 553 6.60 -10.96 17.36
N SER A 554 5.35 -10.90 17.77
CA SER A 554 4.95 -11.13 19.17
C SER A 554 4.97 -12.60 19.58
N ARG A 555 5.06 -13.54 18.63
CA ARG A 555 5.05 -14.97 18.93
C ARG A 555 6.34 -15.41 19.60
N HIS A 556 6.21 -16.14 20.72
CA HIS A 556 7.35 -16.67 21.46
C HIS A 556 7.89 -17.92 20.76
N VAL A 557 9.18 -17.92 20.51
CA VAL A 557 9.90 -19.00 19.85
C VAL A 557 11.23 -19.24 20.57
N ASP A 558 11.85 -20.41 20.35
CA ASP A 558 13.16 -20.72 20.93
C ASP A 558 14.26 -20.11 20.07
N ILE A 559 14.81 -18.98 20.52
CA ILE A 559 15.87 -18.22 19.86
C ILE A 559 17.22 -18.62 20.42
N PRO A 560 18.25 -18.90 19.60
CA PRO A 560 19.60 -19.12 20.06
C PRO A 560 20.09 -17.97 20.94
N GLU A 561 20.60 -18.27 22.12
CA GLU A 561 21.06 -17.24 23.07
C GLU A 561 22.21 -16.39 22.52
N SER A 562 23.00 -16.94 21.59
CA SER A 562 24.04 -16.19 20.89
C SER A 562 23.50 -14.98 20.12
N LEU A 563 22.23 -15.04 19.65
CA LEU A 563 21.56 -13.94 18.91
C LEU A 563 20.92 -12.90 19.83
N LEU A 564 20.77 -13.19 21.13
CA LEU A 564 20.09 -12.31 22.09
C LEU A 564 21.06 -11.40 22.85
N ARG A 565 22.37 -11.64 22.78
CA ARG A 565 23.40 -10.92 23.57
C ARG A 565 23.73 -9.52 23.02
N GLU A 566 23.35 -9.21 21.79
CA GLU A 566 23.64 -7.92 21.15
C GLU A 566 22.53 -6.87 21.32
N GLY A 567 21.39 -7.23 21.94
CA GLY A 567 20.20 -6.39 22.04
C GLY A 567 19.87 -5.83 23.42
N GLU A 568 20.69 -6.06 24.45
CA GLU A 568 20.50 -5.56 25.83
C GLU A 568 21.37 -4.31 26.11
N GLY A 569 21.52 -3.39 25.15
CA GLY A 569 22.23 -2.12 25.32
C GLY A 569 21.31 -0.92 25.17
#